data_ed639995f252c45b373e24a26f4f174b
#
_entry.id   ed639995f252c45b373e24a26f4f174b
#
_cell.length_a   1.000
_cell.length_b   1.000
_cell.length_c   1.000
_cell.angle_alpha   90.00
_cell.angle_beta   90.00
_cell.angle_gamma   90.00
#
_symmetry.space_group_name_H-M   'P 1'
#
loop_
_entity.id
_entity.type
_entity.pdbx_description
1 polymer ?
#
loop_
_entity_poly.entity_id
_entity_poly.type
_entity_poly.pdbx_seq_one_letter_code
_entity_poly.pdbx_strand_id
1 'polypeptide(L)'
;IILLILAGISISALTNQGLFKNAKEAKNRTENSQNEEQEILNQYEDELNRHLSNNRKIEANLIDNVKEGIIKIGDYVKYTPDKTNTDAILQELSTYSGSSDNTTSTLTQENLNWRILDVKDGQVRLISEVPTTSKITLKGYNGYNNAVKLLDDTCSTLYTNKQLASKVQ
;
A
#
# COMPACT_ATOMS: atom_id res chain seq x y z
N ILE A 1 72.73 4.73 -27.75
CA ILE A 1 71.95 3.81 -28.63
C ILE A 1 71.32 2.69 -27.78
N ILE A 2 72.07 2.01 -26.91
CA ILE A 2 71.58 0.92 -26.07
C ILE A 2 70.43 1.40 -25.13
N LEU A 3 70.53 2.60 -24.57
CA LEU A 3 69.54 3.16 -23.65
C LEU A 3 68.19 3.48 -24.36
N LEU A 4 68.27 3.91 -25.63
CA LEU A 4 67.08 4.15 -26.45
C LEU A 4 66.35 2.85 -26.85
N ILE A 5 67.10 1.78 -27.10
CA ILE A 5 66.54 0.46 -27.40
C ILE A 5 65.87 -0.14 -26.19
N LEU A 6 66.49 -0.03 -24.99
CA LEU A 6 65.88 -0.49 -23.75
C LEU A 6 64.61 0.30 -23.40
N ALA A 7 64.59 1.62 -23.58
CA ALA A 7 63.39 2.44 -23.37
C ALA A 7 62.27 2.08 -24.38
N GLY A 8 62.62 1.81 -25.62
CA GLY A 8 61.65 1.39 -26.63
C GLY A 8 61.01 0.03 -26.36
N ILE A 9 61.78 -0.95 -25.84
CA ILE A 9 61.27 -2.25 -25.47
C ILE A 9 60.39 -2.14 -24.25
N SER A 10 60.76 -1.33 -23.25
CA SER A 10 59.98 -1.13 -22.01
C SER A 10 58.63 -0.47 -22.32
N ILE A 11 58.60 0.50 -23.20
CA ILE A 11 57.35 1.18 -23.64
C ILE A 11 56.48 0.21 -24.42
N SER A 12 57.05 -0.58 -25.31
CA SER A 12 56.30 -1.58 -26.10
C SER A 12 55.71 -2.69 -25.20
N ALA A 13 56.46 -3.13 -24.18
CA ALA A 13 55.97 -4.11 -23.23
C ALA A 13 54.86 -3.55 -22.34
N LEU A 14 54.91 -2.27 -21.97
CA LEU A 14 53.86 -1.60 -21.20
C LEU A 14 52.58 -1.36 -22.05
N THR A 15 52.74 -1.07 -23.32
CA THR A 15 51.61 -0.77 -24.21
C THR A 15 50.96 -2.03 -24.76
N ASN A 16 51.74 -3.09 -25.00
CA ASN A 16 51.22 -4.32 -25.62
C ASN A 16 50.76 -5.42 -24.65
N GLN A 17 51.13 -5.39 -23.40
CA GLN A 17 50.76 -6.40 -22.48
C GLN A 17 50.15 -5.84 -21.19
N GLY A 18 48.86 -5.79 -21.23
CA GLY A 18 48.10 -5.97 -20.01
C GLY A 18 47.48 -4.71 -19.41
N LEU A 19 48.21 -3.62 -19.10
CA LEU A 19 47.60 -2.52 -18.33
C LEU A 19 46.56 -1.76 -19.13
N PHE A 20 46.84 -1.36 -20.36
CA PHE A 20 45.87 -0.66 -21.20
C PHE A 20 44.73 -1.59 -21.70
N LYS A 21 45.06 -2.86 -21.96
CA LYS A 21 44.05 -3.86 -22.33
C LYS A 21 43.13 -4.14 -21.14
N ASN A 22 43.70 -4.36 -19.96
CA ASN A 22 42.92 -4.60 -18.76
C ASN A 22 42.09 -3.37 -18.34
N ALA A 23 42.64 -2.16 -18.50
CA ALA A 23 41.89 -0.93 -18.23
C ALA A 23 40.72 -0.75 -19.21
N LYS A 24 40.91 -1.09 -20.47
CA LYS A 24 39.84 -1.05 -21.49
C LYS A 24 38.79 -2.13 -21.24
N GLU A 25 39.19 -3.34 -20.84
CA GLU A 25 38.27 -4.39 -20.45
C GLU A 25 37.50 -4.05 -19.19
N ALA A 26 38.18 -3.47 -18.18
CA ALA A 26 37.52 -2.98 -16.97
C ALA A 26 36.49 -1.90 -17.26
N LYS A 27 36.87 -0.93 -18.14
CA LYS A 27 35.92 0.11 -18.58
C LYS A 27 34.70 -0.49 -19.26
N ASN A 28 34.90 -1.39 -20.23
CA ASN A 28 33.80 -2.04 -20.94
C ASN A 28 32.89 -2.85 -19.98
N ARG A 29 33.46 -3.53 -18.98
CA ARG A 29 32.66 -4.24 -17.97
C ARG A 29 31.84 -3.29 -17.11
N THR A 30 32.44 -2.14 -16.72
CA THR A 30 31.73 -1.12 -15.96
C THR A 30 30.59 -0.51 -16.77
N GLU A 31 30.84 -0.18 -18.04
CA GLU A 31 29.81 0.36 -18.95
C GLU A 31 28.68 -0.66 -19.16
N ASN A 32 28.99 -1.94 -19.33
CA ASN A 32 27.98 -3.00 -19.46
C ASN A 32 27.16 -3.15 -18.17
N SER A 33 27.81 -3.16 -16.99
CA SER A 33 27.10 -3.23 -15.72
C SER A 33 26.21 -2.01 -15.49
N GLN A 34 26.67 -0.81 -15.85
CA GLN A 34 25.84 0.40 -15.76
C GLN A 34 24.62 0.33 -16.69
N ASN A 35 24.80 -0.22 -17.91
CA ASN A 35 23.69 -0.41 -18.83
C ASN A 35 22.68 -1.44 -18.32
N GLU A 36 23.16 -2.55 -17.75
CA GLU A 36 22.31 -3.57 -17.13
C GLU A 36 21.56 -3.00 -15.94
N GLU A 37 22.22 -2.21 -15.07
CA GLU A 37 21.56 -1.53 -13.95
C GLU A 37 20.49 -0.55 -14.44
N GLN A 38 20.78 0.21 -15.48
CA GLN A 38 19.81 1.16 -16.04
C GLN A 38 18.61 0.44 -16.67
N GLU A 39 18.83 -0.69 -17.30
CA GLU A 39 17.76 -1.51 -17.87
C GLU A 39 16.85 -2.08 -16.78
N ILE A 40 17.45 -2.55 -15.69
CA ILE A 40 16.71 -3.00 -14.50
C ILE A 40 15.90 -1.85 -13.86
N LEU A 41 16.51 -0.67 -13.72
CA LEU A 41 15.82 0.51 -13.19
C LEU A 41 14.63 0.91 -14.07
N ASN A 42 14.80 0.91 -15.38
CA ASN A 42 13.72 1.21 -16.32
C ASN A 42 12.57 0.18 -16.19
N GLN A 43 12.89 -1.10 -16.01
CA GLN A 43 11.89 -2.14 -15.79
C GLN A 43 11.11 -1.90 -14.48
N TYR A 44 11.79 -1.52 -13.39
CA TYR A 44 11.14 -1.18 -12.14
C TYR A 44 10.27 0.09 -12.27
N GLU A 45 10.73 1.11 -12.98
CA GLU A 45 9.93 2.31 -13.23
C GLU A 45 8.68 2.00 -14.06
N ASP A 46 8.79 1.16 -15.07
CA ASP A 46 7.65 0.75 -15.90
C ASP A 46 6.66 -0.08 -15.08
N GLU A 47 7.14 -0.96 -14.23
CA GLU A 47 6.29 -1.75 -13.34
C GLU A 47 5.61 -0.87 -12.29
N LEU A 48 6.34 0.07 -11.70
CA LEU A 48 5.80 1.06 -10.78
C LEU A 48 4.73 1.94 -11.45
N ASN A 49 5.02 2.43 -12.65
CA ASN A 49 4.07 3.24 -13.43
C ASN A 49 2.82 2.43 -13.82
N ARG A 50 2.99 1.15 -14.14
CA ARG A 50 1.85 0.25 -14.39
C ARG A 50 0.98 0.09 -13.13
N HIS A 51 1.61 -0.10 -11.97
CA HIS A 51 0.89 -0.18 -10.70
C HIS A 51 0.22 1.15 -10.34
N LEU A 52 0.88 2.29 -10.53
CA LEU A 52 0.30 3.61 -10.31
C LEU A 52 -0.86 3.93 -11.28
N SER A 53 -0.73 3.53 -12.54
CA SER A 53 -1.80 3.68 -13.54
C SER A 53 -3.00 2.77 -13.24
N ASN A 54 -2.73 1.56 -12.77
CA ASN A 54 -3.77 0.66 -12.30
C ASN A 54 -4.46 1.21 -11.04
N ASN A 55 -3.72 1.81 -10.09
CA ASN A 55 -4.31 2.48 -8.94
C ASN A 55 -5.28 3.61 -9.34
N ARG A 56 -4.99 4.38 -10.39
CA ARG A 56 -5.94 5.39 -10.91
C ARG A 56 -7.20 4.78 -11.53
N LYS A 57 -7.08 3.63 -12.20
CA LYS A 57 -8.24 2.88 -12.70
C LYS A 57 -9.01 2.21 -11.58
N ILE A 58 -8.33 1.80 -10.51
CA ILE A 58 -8.90 1.20 -9.31
C ILE A 58 -9.89 2.14 -8.62
N GLU A 59 -9.55 3.44 -8.51
CA GLU A 59 -10.46 4.44 -7.94
C GLU A 59 -11.74 4.63 -8.77
N ALA A 60 -11.70 4.33 -10.08
CA ALA A 60 -12.85 4.48 -10.98
C ALA A 60 -13.76 3.25 -11.02
N ASN A 61 -13.25 2.04 -10.82
CA ASN A 61 -14.04 0.81 -10.97
C ASN A 61 -13.44 -0.39 -10.24
N LEU A 62 -13.42 -0.33 -8.91
CA LEU A 62 -12.85 -1.35 -8.04
C LEU A 62 -13.44 -2.75 -8.30
N ILE A 63 -14.76 -2.82 -8.54
CA ILE A 63 -15.48 -4.09 -8.75
C ILE A 63 -15.00 -4.79 -10.03
N ASP A 64 -14.88 -4.05 -11.12
CA ASP A 64 -14.46 -4.62 -12.40
C ASP A 64 -12.98 -5.05 -12.34
N ASN A 65 -12.13 -4.28 -11.69
CA ASN A 65 -10.73 -4.65 -11.48
C ASN A 65 -10.57 -5.94 -10.67
N VAL A 66 -11.43 -6.18 -9.69
CA VAL A 66 -11.41 -7.45 -8.94
C VAL A 66 -11.94 -8.60 -9.81
N LYS A 67 -12.99 -8.38 -10.59
CA LYS A 67 -13.52 -9.40 -11.51
C LYS A 67 -12.54 -9.78 -12.61
N GLU A 68 -11.77 -8.83 -13.11
CA GLU A 68 -10.74 -9.03 -14.12
C GLU A 68 -9.44 -9.60 -13.54
N GLY A 69 -9.36 -9.77 -12.21
CA GLY A 69 -8.19 -10.31 -11.54
C GLY A 69 -6.98 -9.35 -11.49
N ILE A 70 -7.20 -8.07 -11.83
CA ILE A 70 -6.18 -7.01 -11.72
C ILE A 70 -5.87 -6.76 -10.24
N ILE A 71 -6.90 -6.83 -9.40
CA ILE A 71 -6.81 -6.72 -7.96
C ILE A 71 -7.33 -8.02 -7.34
N LYS A 72 -6.68 -8.47 -6.29
CA LYS A 72 -6.99 -9.73 -5.61
C LYS A 72 -7.47 -9.50 -4.19
N ILE A 73 -8.16 -10.49 -3.65
CA ILE A 73 -8.46 -10.54 -2.21
C ILE A 73 -7.15 -10.46 -1.43
N GLY A 74 -7.12 -9.57 -0.43
CA GLY A 74 -5.94 -9.28 0.37
C GLY A 74 -5.10 -8.10 -0.11
N ASP A 75 -5.31 -7.63 -1.34
CA ASP A 75 -4.59 -6.45 -1.85
C ASP A 75 -5.01 -5.18 -1.12
N TYR A 76 -4.07 -4.25 -1.00
CA TYR A 76 -4.35 -2.94 -0.44
C TYR A 76 -5.13 -2.08 -1.41
N VAL A 77 -6.04 -1.30 -0.87
CA VAL A 77 -6.77 -0.29 -1.62
C VAL A 77 -6.73 1.04 -0.90
N LYS A 78 -6.68 2.11 -1.67
CA LYS A 78 -6.82 3.44 -1.13
C LYS A 78 -8.30 3.72 -0.90
N TYR A 79 -8.66 3.86 0.35
CA TYR A 79 -10.00 4.22 0.77
C TYR A 79 -9.92 5.33 1.80
N THR A 80 -10.68 6.39 1.60
CA THR A 80 -10.73 7.54 2.51
C THR A 80 -12.18 7.75 2.91
N PRO A 81 -12.54 7.46 4.16
CA PRO A 81 -13.89 7.74 4.65
C PRO A 81 -14.20 9.23 4.67
N ASP A 82 -15.48 9.55 4.56
CA ASP A 82 -15.94 10.93 4.74
C ASP A 82 -15.72 11.37 6.20
N LYS A 83 -15.45 12.66 6.39
CA LYS A 83 -15.45 13.23 7.75
C LYS A 83 -16.87 13.16 8.30
N THR A 84 -16.99 12.66 9.53
CA THR A 84 -18.28 12.43 10.15
C THR A 84 -18.38 13.08 11.53
N ASN A 85 -19.62 13.34 11.95
CA ASN A 85 -19.94 13.70 13.33
C ASN A 85 -20.36 12.42 14.08
N THR A 86 -19.77 12.19 15.24
CA THR A 86 -19.98 10.98 16.06
C THR A 86 -21.04 11.17 17.16
N ASP A 87 -21.64 12.34 17.29
CA ASP A 87 -22.57 12.62 18.40
C ASP A 87 -23.78 11.67 18.40
N ALA A 88 -24.36 11.42 17.24
CA ALA A 88 -25.52 10.55 17.11
C ALA A 88 -25.20 9.10 17.52
N ILE A 89 -24.07 8.57 17.05
CA ILE A 89 -23.66 7.20 17.40
C ILE A 89 -23.24 7.08 18.87
N LEU A 90 -22.63 8.10 19.44
CA LEU A 90 -22.32 8.14 20.87
C LEU A 90 -23.59 8.11 21.71
N GLN A 91 -24.63 8.84 21.32
CA GLN A 91 -25.92 8.82 21.98
C GLN A 91 -26.59 7.43 21.86
N GLU A 92 -26.54 6.83 20.69
CA GLU A 92 -27.09 5.47 20.48
C GLU A 92 -26.36 4.43 21.33
N LEU A 93 -25.03 4.44 21.33
CA LEU A 93 -24.22 3.55 22.17
C LEU A 93 -24.56 3.72 23.65
N SER A 94 -24.68 4.95 24.12
CA SER A 94 -25.07 5.24 25.50
C SER A 94 -26.45 4.66 25.84
N THR A 95 -27.40 4.77 24.91
CA THR A 95 -28.77 4.28 25.12
C THR A 95 -28.84 2.77 25.22
N TYR A 96 -28.15 2.05 24.34
CA TYR A 96 -28.24 0.58 24.27
C TYR A 96 -27.17 -0.14 25.11
N SER A 97 -25.99 0.42 25.24
CA SER A 97 -24.94 -0.19 26.07
C SER A 97 -25.20 -0.03 27.57
N GLY A 98 -26.08 0.89 27.94
CA GLY A 98 -26.34 1.23 29.35
C GLY A 98 -25.12 1.87 30.02
N SER A 99 -24.14 2.33 29.27
CA SER A 99 -22.84 2.78 29.77
C SER A 99 -22.58 4.22 29.46
N SER A 100 -22.30 4.99 30.50
CA SER A 100 -21.59 6.26 30.42
C SER A 100 -20.07 6.04 30.42
N ASP A 101 -19.59 4.95 29.84
CA ASP A 101 -18.19 4.59 29.88
C ASP A 101 -17.35 5.52 29.02
N ASN A 102 -16.23 5.96 29.54
CA ASN A 102 -15.31 6.88 28.86
C ASN A 102 -14.83 6.36 27.51
N THR A 103 -14.89 5.06 27.27
CA THR A 103 -14.51 4.45 26.00
C THR A 103 -15.46 4.78 24.87
N THR A 104 -16.72 5.08 25.13
CA THR A 104 -17.71 5.49 24.13
C THR A 104 -17.62 6.98 23.78
N SER A 105 -17.05 7.79 24.65
CA SER A 105 -16.88 9.23 24.40
C SER A 105 -15.69 9.59 23.53
N THR A 106 -14.87 8.62 23.18
CA THR A 106 -13.62 8.83 22.42
C THR A 106 -13.63 8.20 21.04
N LEU A 107 -14.81 7.95 20.47
CA LEU A 107 -14.91 7.45 19.10
C LEU A 107 -14.36 8.48 18.12
N THR A 108 -13.26 8.13 17.50
CA THR A 108 -12.61 8.96 16.46
C THR A 108 -12.41 8.14 15.20
N GLN A 109 -12.59 8.79 14.07
CA GLN A 109 -12.22 8.22 12.79
C GLN A 109 -10.70 8.12 12.73
N GLU A 110 -10.18 6.93 12.53
CA GLU A 110 -8.76 6.65 12.43
C GLU A 110 -8.34 6.52 10.97
N ASN A 111 -7.10 6.91 10.67
CA ASN A 111 -6.52 6.70 9.34
C ASN A 111 -6.02 5.26 9.24
N LEU A 112 -6.80 4.40 8.60
CA LEU A 112 -6.54 2.97 8.49
C LEU A 112 -6.10 2.59 7.07
N ASN A 113 -5.24 1.59 6.98
CA ASN A 113 -4.96 0.92 5.72
C ASN A 113 -6.03 -0.14 5.47
N TRP A 114 -6.51 -0.19 4.24
CA TRP A 114 -7.61 -1.06 3.85
C TRP A 114 -7.16 -2.13 2.88
N ARG A 115 -7.71 -3.34 3.06
CA ARG A 115 -7.51 -4.47 2.16
C ARG A 115 -8.85 -4.98 1.66
N ILE A 116 -8.85 -5.62 0.50
CA ILE A 116 -10.02 -6.31 -0.02
C ILE A 116 -10.24 -7.57 0.82
N LEU A 117 -11.39 -7.63 1.46
CA LEU A 117 -11.83 -8.83 2.19
C LEU A 117 -12.43 -9.85 1.23
N ASP A 118 -13.40 -9.42 0.43
CA ASP A 118 -14.03 -10.22 -0.62
C ASP A 118 -14.87 -9.35 -1.57
N VAL A 119 -15.50 -10.02 -2.54
CA VAL A 119 -16.52 -9.44 -3.43
C VAL A 119 -17.77 -10.27 -3.30
N LYS A 120 -18.83 -9.67 -2.80
CA LYS A 120 -20.10 -10.33 -2.60
C LYS A 120 -21.25 -9.42 -3.06
N ASP A 121 -22.21 -9.99 -3.75
CA ASP A 121 -23.43 -9.29 -4.21
C ASP A 121 -23.13 -8.01 -5.02
N GLY A 122 -22.05 -8.03 -5.82
CA GLY A 122 -21.63 -6.89 -6.63
C GLY A 122 -20.99 -5.75 -5.82
N GLN A 123 -20.58 -6.01 -4.58
CA GLN A 123 -19.89 -5.06 -3.71
C GLN A 123 -18.52 -5.58 -3.31
N VAL A 124 -17.54 -4.69 -3.29
CA VAL A 124 -16.22 -4.98 -2.71
C VAL A 124 -16.29 -4.68 -1.22
N ARG A 125 -16.02 -5.68 -0.40
CA ARG A 125 -15.91 -5.51 1.05
C ARG A 125 -14.48 -5.29 1.45
N LEU A 126 -14.25 -4.29 2.28
CA LEU A 126 -12.93 -3.92 2.78
C LEU A 126 -12.79 -4.32 4.25
N ILE A 127 -11.56 -4.59 4.64
CA ILE A 127 -11.18 -4.81 6.04
C ILE A 127 -9.98 -3.93 6.37
N SER A 128 -9.93 -3.38 7.56
CA SER A 128 -8.74 -2.68 8.03
C SER A 128 -7.60 -3.66 8.29
N GLU A 129 -6.38 -3.26 8.00
CA GLU A 129 -5.18 -4.07 8.24
C GLU A 129 -4.97 -4.34 9.73
N VAL A 130 -5.31 -3.37 10.56
CA VAL A 130 -5.18 -3.44 12.02
C VAL A 130 -6.50 -3.07 12.69
N PRO A 131 -6.77 -3.57 13.89
CA PRO A 131 -7.92 -3.14 14.67
C PRO A 131 -7.82 -1.63 14.97
N THR A 132 -8.98 -1.00 15.13
CA THR A 132 -9.06 0.37 15.64
C THR A 132 -8.58 0.45 17.09
N THR A 133 -8.04 1.61 17.47
CA THR A 133 -7.69 1.87 18.88
C THR A 133 -8.91 2.25 19.71
N SER A 134 -9.95 2.77 19.05
CA SER A 134 -11.24 3.08 19.69
C SER A 134 -11.93 1.82 20.17
N LYS A 135 -12.40 1.84 21.40
CA LYS A 135 -13.08 0.70 22.03
C LYS A 135 -14.52 1.04 22.33
N ILE A 136 -15.39 0.08 22.07
CA ILE A 136 -16.80 0.13 22.44
C ILE A 136 -17.02 -0.85 23.58
N THR A 137 -17.60 -0.37 24.66
CA THR A 137 -17.97 -1.21 25.79
C THR A 137 -19.47 -1.50 25.72
N LEU A 138 -19.81 -2.76 25.51
CA LEU A 138 -21.18 -3.25 25.53
C LEU A 138 -21.47 -3.79 26.94
N LYS A 139 -22.52 -3.29 27.57
CA LYS A 139 -22.89 -3.70 28.91
C LYS A 139 -24.33 -4.17 28.96
N GLY A 140 -24.53 -5.21 29.80
CA GLY A 140 -25.85 -5.73 30.10
C GLY A 140 -26.55 -6.36 28.91
N TYR A 141 -27.78 -6.78 29.15
CA TYR A 141 -28.61 -7.49 28.19
C TYR A 141 -28.86 -6.66 26.91
N ASN A 142 -29.14 -5.38 27.05
CA ASN A 142 -29.38 -4.47 25.91
C ASN A 142 -28.15 -4.25 25.04
N GLY A 143 -26.97 -4.07 25.63
CA GLY A 143 -25.75 -3.88 24.89
C GLY A 143 -25.40 -5.13 24.08
N TYR A 144 -25.47 -6.30 24.68
CA TYR A 144 -25.14 -7.55 24.01
C TYR A 144 -26.16 -7.94 22.94
N ASN A 145 -27.45 -7.77 23.17
CA ASN A 145 -28.48 -8.11 22.20
C ASN A 145 -28.44 -7.19 20.96
N ASN A 146 -27.95 -5.96 21.11
CA ASN A 146 -27.83 -5.01 20.03
C ASN A 146 -26.38 -4.88 19.51
N ALA A 147 -25.48 -5.78 19.93
CA ALA A 147 -24.06 -5.69 19.62
C ALA A 147 -23.78 -5.56 18.11
N VAL A 148 -24.39 -6.41 17.31
CA VAL A 148 -24.20 -6.40 15.85
C VAL A 148 -24.63 -5.07 15.25
N LYS A 149 -25.82 -4.59 15.61
CA LYS A 149 -26.33 -3.30 15.14
C LYS A 149 -25.44 -2.15 15.58
N LEU A 150 -25.04 -2.09 16.83
CA LEU A 150 -24.23 -1.02 17.38
C LEU A 150 -22.83 -0.96 16.73
N LEU A 151 -22.23 -2.12 16.47
CA LEU A 151 -20.94 -2.20 15.78
C LEU A 151 -21.05 -1.81 14.31
N ASP A 152 -22.11 -2.25 13.63
CA ASP A 152 -22.37 -1.90 12.23
C ASP A 152 -22.65 -0.41 12.07
N ASP A 153 -23.51 0.17 12.91
CA ASP A 153 -23.82 1.61 12.90
C ASP A 153 -22.58 2.46 13.24
N THR A 154 -21.76 2.00 14.17
CA THR A 154 -20.49 2.67 14.50
C THR A 154 -19.53 2.63 13.32
N CYS A 155 -19.32 1.47 12.72
CA CYS A 155 -18.47 1.30 11.57
C CYS A 155 -18.98 2.13 10.39
N SER A 156 -20.26 2.09 10.12
CA SER A 156 -20.92 2.88 9.08
C SER A 156 -20.74 4.38 9.32
N THR A 157 -20.90 4.84 10.57
CA THR A 157 -20.71 6.25 10.91
C THR A 157 -19.27 6.70 10.70
N LEU A 158 -18.30 5.91 11.16
CA LEU A 158 -16.89 6.29 11.13
C LEU A 158 -16.23 6.11 9.76
N TYR A 159 -16.63 5.08 9.01
CA TYR A 159 -15.89 4.63 7.84
C TYR A 159 -16.69 4.56 6.55
N THR A 160 -17.84 5.20 6.47
CA THR A 160 -18.59 5.33 5.22
C THR A 160 -18.01 6.43 4.33
N ASN A 161 -18.03 6.19 3.03
CA ASN A 161 -17.84 7.20 2.01
C ASN A 161 -19.08 7.18 1.10
N LYS A 162 -19.74 8.33 0.94
CA LYS A 162 -20.96 8.45 0.15
C LYS A 162 -20.77 8.12 -1.32
N GLN A 163 -19.56 8.29 -1.83
CA GLN A 163 -19.21 8.01 -3.23
C GLN A 163 -18.79 6.55 -3.44
N LEU A 164 -18.23 5.93 -2.40
CA LEU A 164 -17.66 4.58 -2.45
C LEU A 164 -18.24 3.70 -1.33
N ALA A 165 -19.52 3.91 -0.99
CA ALA A 165 -20.16 3.22 0.12
C ALA A 165 -19.94 1.70 0.04
N SER A 166 -19.02 1.20 0.86
CA SER A 166 -18.90 -0.19 1.18
C SER A 166 -19.41 -0.40 2.60
N LYS A 167 -20.38 -1.29 2.76
CA LYS A 167 -20.68 -1.81 4.08
C LYS A 167 -19.49 -2.65 4.51
N VAL A 168 -18.88 -2.26 5.61
CA VAL A 168 -17.94 -3.11 6.32
C VAL A 168 -18.79 -4.02 7.20
N GLN A 169 -18.76 -5.30 6.94
CA GLN A 169 -19.33 -6.31 7.83
C GLN A 169 -18.25 -6.86 8.73
#